data_55f7ca364c56554400a4ceb4544e7408
#
_entry.id   55f7ca364c56554400a4ceb4544e7408
#
_cell.length_a   1.000
_cell.length_b   1.000
_cell.length_c   1.000
_cell.angle_alpha   90.00
_cell.angle_beta   90.00
_cell.angle_gamma   90.00
#
_symmetry.space_group_name_H-M   'P 1'
#
loop_
_entity.id
_entity.type
_entity.pdbx_description
1 polymer ?
#
loop_
_entity_poly.entity_id
_entity_poly.type
_entity_poly.pdbx_seq_one_letter_code
_entity_poly.pdbx_strand_id
1 'polypeptide(L)'
;MVNDSSSNTPQIQTIYDELEPPRQGKVLNYAKRQLKEQKNEEETKINEVSEAIRLYSYDYYDHPASAGTGQYLNDVRVERIELPVDVDADFVIPIKGDSMEPDYHDGDLVFIQTSVDLNDGVIGVFNYNGDAYIKQLVIDEDQAYLHSLNPEYKDMPITPDTDFRIIGEVVDLYREK
;
A
#
# COMPACT_ATOMS: atom_id res chain seq x y z
N MET A 1 -7.24 21.78 -52.45
CA MET A 1 -6.66 21.47 -52.32
C MET A 1 -5.80 21.10 -51.92
N VAL A 2 -5.52 21.00 -51.82
CA VAL A 2 -4.81 20.57 -51.81
C VAL A 2 -4.04 20.28 -51.30
N ASN A 3 -3.98 19.97 -50.80
CA ASN A 3 -3.20 19.53 -50.41
C ASN A 3 -2.63 18.77 -50.72
N ASP A 4 -2.37 18.80 -50.75
CA ASP A 4 -1.96 17.88 -51.61
C ASP A 4 -0.70 17.25 -51.17
N SER A 5 -0.40 16.03 -51.64
CA SER A 5 0.79 15.32 -51.18
C SER A 5 2.07 16.11 -51.45
N SER A 6 2.07 17.01 -52.40
CA SER A 6 3.21 17.86 -52.66
C SER A 6 3.38 18.95 -51.59
N SER A 7 2.25 19.38 -50.97
CA SER A 7 2.31 20.30 -49.84
C SER A 7 2.68 19.60 -48.53
N ASN A 8 2.68 18.25 -48.50
CA ASN A 8 3.11 17.47 -47.36
C ASN A 8 4.60 17.21 -47.28
N THR A 9 5.38 17.61 -48.30
CA THR A 9 6.83 17.59 -48.15
C THR A 9 7.21 18.62 -47.10
N PRO A 10 7.81 18.17 -46.00
CA PRO A 10 8.23 19.10 -44.95
C PRO A 10 9.09 20.21 -45.50
N GLN A 11 8.83 21.42 -45.11
CA GLN A 11 9.62 22.59 -45.50
C GLN A 11 11.10 22.39 -45.17
N ILE A 12 11.38 21.73 -44.07
CA ILE A 12 12.74 21.40 -43.64
C ILE A 12 13.46 20.49 -44.64
N GLN A 13 12.76 19.55 -45.26
CA GLN A 13 13.31 18.66 -46.27
C GLN A 13 13.76 19.45 -47.50
N THR A 14 12.96 20.37 -47.98
CA THR A 14 13.27 21.22 -49.10
C THR A 14 14.54 22.05 -48.86
N ILE A 15 14.63 22.67 -47.69
CA ILE A 15 15.77 23.48 -47.30
C ILE A 15 17.03 22.59 -47.16
N TYR A 16 16.87 21.40 -46.51
CA TYR A 16 17.95 20.46 -46.33
C TYR A 16 18.55 20.02 -47.66
N ASP A 17 17.72 19.73 -48.67
CA ASP A 17 18.15 19.27 -49.98
C ASP A 17 18.95 20.34 -50.76
N GLU A 18 18.70 21.61 -50.48
CA GLU A 18 19.45 22.72 -51.09
C GLU A 18 20.79 23.02 -50.43
N LEU A 19 21.02 22.45 -49.23
CA LEU A 19 22.28 22.68 -48.50
C LEU A 19 23.41 21.80 -49.02
N GLU A 20 24.63 22.31 -48.95
CA GLU A 20 25.81 21.53 -49.22
C GLU A 20 26.05 20.48 -48.15
N PRO A 21 26.69 19.34 -48.46
CA PRO A 21 26.86 18.22 -47.51
C PRO A 21 27.36 18.57 -46.11
N PRO A 22 28.38 19.46 -45.92
CA PRO A 22 28.80 19.82 -44.58
C PRO A 22 27.71 20.50 -43.75
N ARG A 23 26.85 21.28 -44.39
CA ARG A 23 25.73 21.97 -43.73
C ARG A 23 24.61 21.01 -43.48
N GLN A 24 24.32 20.08 -44.36
CA GLN A 24 23.36 19.00 -44.16
C GLN A 24 23.72 18.18 -42.90
N GLY A 25 24.99 17.88 -42.70
CA GLY A 25 25.47 17.18 -41.51
C GLY A 25 25.17 17.94 -40.21
N LYS A 26 25.32 19.26 -40.20
CA LYS A 26 25.00 20.10 -39.04
C LYS A 26 23.50 20.07 -38.70
N VAL A 27 22.65 20.18 -39.72
CA VAL A 27 21.19 20.14 -39.56
C VAL A 27 20.76 18.77 -39.02
N LEU A 28 21.29 17.71 -39.58
CA LEU A 28 20.99 16.36 -39.15
C LEU A 28 21.38 16.12 -37.68
N ASN A 29 22.59 16.57 -37.31
CA ASN A 29 23.05 16.44 -35.92
C ASN A 29 22.19 17.23 -34.94
N TYR A 30 21.79 18.43 -35.33
CA TYR A 30 20.85 19.23 -34.53
C TYR A 30 19.52 18.52 -34.34
N ALA A 31 18.94 18.01 -35.43
CA ALA A 31 17.68 17.29 -35.38
C ALA A 31 17.76 16.03 -34.52
N LYS A 32 18.84 15.26 -34.60
CA LYS A 32 19.07 14.07 -33.76
C LYS A 32 19.13 14.44 -32.28
N ARG A 33 19.78 15.54 -31.96
CA ARG A 33 19.88 16.01 -30.57
C ARG A 33 18.50 16.40 -30.04
N GLN A 34 17.74 17.15 -30.81
CA GLN A 34 16.37 17.55 -30.43
C GLN A 34 15.45 16.32 -30.18
N LEU A 35 15.55 15.33 -31.03
CA LEU A 35 14.80 14.10 -30.89
C LEU A 35 15.19 13.34 -29.60
N LYS A 36 16.47 13.30 -29.29
CA LYS A 36 16.98 12.66 -28.08
C LYS A 36 16.49 13.38 -26.81
N GLU A 37 16.55 14.71 -26.81
CA GLU A 37 16.06 15.52 -25.70
C GLU A 37 14.55 15.29 -25.47
N GLN A 38 13.77 15.29 -26.53
CA GLN A 38 12.33 15.03 -26.46
C GLN A 38 12.01 13.66 -25.83
N LYS A 39 12.71 12.61 -26.25
CA LYS A 39 12.53 11.26 -25.70
C LYS A 39 12.91 11.19 -24.23
N ASN A 40 13.97 11.86 -23.82
CA ASN A 40 14.38 11.90 -22.42
C ASN A 40 13.31 12.61 -21.55
N GLU A 41 12.74 13.70 -22.04
CA GLU A 41 11.66 14.41 -21.36
C GLU A 41 10.43 13.54 -21.21
N GLU A 42 10.04 12.81 -22.27
CA GLU A 42 8.91 11.89 -22.25
C GLU A 42 9.14 10.75 -21.25
N GLU A 43 10.32 10.15 -21.22
CA GLU A 43 10.69 9.11 -20.25
C GLU A 43 10.63 9.63 -18.81
N THR A 44 11.12 10.84 -18.56
CA THR A 44 11.06 11.46 -17.24
C THR A 44 9.61 11.65 -16.78
N LYS A 45 8.73 12.14 -17.65
CA LYS A 45 7.31 12.31 -17.34
C LYS A 45 6.62 10.98 -17.03
N ILE A 46 6.92 9.93 -17.78
CA ILE A 46 6.36 8.59 -17.55
C ILE A 46 6.82 8.07 -16.18
N ASN A 47 8.08 8.25 -15.83
CA ASN A 47 8.61 7.83 -14.53
C ASN A 47 7.96 8.60 -13.37
N GLU A 48 7.80 9.91 -13.49
CA GLU A 48 7.11 10.73 -12.50
C GLU A 48 5.66 10.28 -12.29
N VAL A 49 4.92 10.03 -13.36
CA VAL A 49 3.54 9.54 -13.30
C VAL A 49 3.50 8.15 -12.65
N SER A 50 4.42 7.26 -12.99
CA SER A 50 4.48 5.92 -12.39
C SER A 50 4.75 5.98 -10.89
N GLU A 51 5.62 6.87 -10.44
CA GLU A 51 5.87 7.06 -9.00
C GLU A 51 4.63 7.63 -8.28
N ALA A 52 3.92 8.56 -8.92
CA ALA A 52 2.73 9.20 -8.35
C ALA A 52 1.57 8.22 -8.13
N ILE A 53 1.52 7.13 -8.89
CA ILE A 53 0.47 6.11 -8.79
C ILE A 53 0.99 4.75 -8.32
N ARG A 54 2.16 4.74 -7.68
CA ARG A 54 2.76 3.49 -7.20
C ARG A 54 1.89 2.89 -6.10
N LEU A 55 1.50 1.64 -6.30
CA LEU A 55 0.70 0.86 -5.37
C LEU A 55 1.49 -0.32 -4.86
N TYR A 56 1.25 -0.69 -3.63
CA TYR A 56 1.88 -1.81 -2.96
C TYR A 56 0.83 -2.85 -2.61
N SER A 57 1.12 -4.11 -2.88
CA SER A 57 0.18 -5.22 -2.69
C SER A 57 0.30 -5.82 -1.30
N TYR A 58 -0.84 -6.09 -0.67
CA TYR A 58 -0.93 -6.72 0.64
C TYR A 58 -1.94 -7.85 0.63
N ASP A 59 -1.68 -8.89 1.39
CA ASP A 59 -2.68 -9.89 1.71
C ASP A 59 -3.72 -9.26 2.63
N TYR A 60 -4.99 -9.50 2.35
CA TYR A 60 -6.11 -8.91 3.07
C TYR A 60 -7.02 -10.00 3.61
N TYR A 61 -7.37 -9.89 4.89
CA TYR A 61 -8.32 -10.77 5.56
C TYR A 61 -9.46 -9.95 6.12
N ASP A 62 -10.69 -10.21 5.65
CA ASP A 62 -11.87 -9.53 6.17
C ASP A 62 -12.18 -9.93 7.61
N HIS A 63 -11.76 -11.14 8.01
CA HIS A 63 -11.90 -11.63 9.39
C HIS A 63 -10.52 -11.94 9.97
N PRO A 64 -10.10 -11.21 11.02
CA PRO A 64 -8.79 -11.42 11.66
C PRO A 64 -8.57 -12.84 12.16
N ALA A 65 -9.64 -13.54 12.58
CA ALA A 65 -9.54 -14.91 13.05
C ALA A 65 -8.98 -15.85 11.97
N SER A 66 -9.19 -15.55 10.71
CA SER A 66 -8.72 -16.36 9.58
C SER A 66 -7.23 -16.27 9.38
N ALA A 67 -6.61 -15.16 9.75
CA ALA A 67 -5.18 -14.93 9.56
C ALA A 67 -4.31 -15.74 10.52
N GLY A 68 -4.87 -16.13 11.67
CA GLY A 68 -4.08 -16.74 12.77
C GLY A 68 -4.11 -18.25 12.87
N THR A 69 -4.93 -18.95 12.14
CA THR A 69 -5.22 -20.34 12.45
C THR A 69 -4.63 -21.37 11.49
N GLY A 70 -3.67 -21.14 10.70
CA GLY A 70 -3.00 -22.14 9.87
C GLY A 70 -3.82 -23.33 9.33
N GLN A 71 -4.95 -23.63 9.95
CA GLN A 71 -5.83 -24.73 9.58
C GLN A 71 -6.89 -24.38 8.53
N TYR A 72 -7.15 -23.08 8.33
CA TYR A 72 -8.16 -22.61 7.40
C TYR A 72 -7.57 -22.04 6.09
N LEU A 73 -6.27 -22.18 5.91
CA LEU A 73 -5.59 -21.70 4.70
C LEU A 73 -6.10 -22.35 3.41
N ASN A 74 -6.80 -23.48 3.53
CA ASN A 74 -7.33 -24.19 2.36
C ASN A 74 -8.71 -23.70 1.92
N ASP A 75 -9.46 -23.02 2.82
CA ASP A 75 -10.84 -22.60 2.55
C ASP A 75 -11.04 -21.08 2.56
N VAL A 76 -10.07 -20.32 3.07
CA VAL A 76 -10.16 -18.87 3.10
C VAL A 76 -9.43 -18.30 1.90
N ARG A 77 -10.17 -17.67 1.01
CA ARG A 77 -9.56 -16.90 -0.07
C ARG A 77 -8.81 -15.71 0.55
N VAL A 78 -7.49 -15.75 0.42
CA VAL A 78 -6.69 -14.57 0.70
C VAL A 78 -6.95 -13.59 -0.44
N GLU A 79 -7.59 -12.49 -0.13
CA GLU A 79 -7.75 -11.40 -1.09
C GLU A 79 -6.46 -10.58 -1.11
N ARG A 80 -6.15 -10.00 -2.24
CA ARG A 80 -5.05 -9.06 -2.35
C ARG A 80 -5.60 -7.68 -2.60
N ILE A 81 -5.09 -6.71 -1.83
CA ILE A 81 -5.43 -5.30 -2.03
C ILE A 81 -4.18 -4.51 -2.37
N GLU A 82 -4.39 -3.39 -3.05
CA GLU A 82 -3.31 -2.48 -3.41
C GLU A 82 -3.54 -1.14 -2.73
N LEU A 83 -2.53 -0.65 -2.03
CA LEU A 83 -2.58 0.60 -1.28
C LEU A 83 -1.40 1.50 -1.65
N PRO A 84 -1.59 2.84 -1.62
CA PRO A 84 -0.55 3.80 -2.02
C PRO A 84 0.48 4.09 -0.91
N VAL A 85 0.71 3.13 -0.03
CA VAL A 85 1.65 3.25 1.09
C VAL A 85 2.52 2.00 1.15
N ASP A 86 3.80 2.18 1.44
CA ASP A 86 4.77 1.11 1.56
C ASP A 86 5.01 0.84 3.05
N VAL A 87 4.43 -0.23 3.55
CA VAL A 87 4.55 -0.65 4.95
C VAL A 87 5.08 -2.09 5.00
N ASP A 88 6.09 -2.32 5.82
CA ASP A 88 6.58 -3.67 6.07
C ASP A 88 5.60 -4.40 7.00
N ALA A 89 4.69 -5.16 6.41
CA ALA A 89 3.64 -5.89 7.10
C ALA A 89 3.38 -7.23 6.43
N ASP A 90 2.87 -8.17 7.21
CA ASP A 90 2.55 -9.50 6.69
C ASP A 90 1.16 -9.55 6.07
N PHE A 91 0.22 -8.77 6.61
CA PHE A 91 -1.14 -8.69 6.06
C PHE A 91 -1.88 -7.45 6.59
N VAL A 92 -3.07 -7.22 6.03
CA VAL A 92 -3.93 -6.08 6.35
C VAL A 92 -5.31 -6.60 6.75
N ILE A 93 -5.91 -5.97 7.75
CA ILE A 93 -7.27 -6.26 8.19
C ILE A 93 -8.05 -4.96 8.40
N PRO A 94 -9.39 -4.99 8.24
CA PRO A 94 -10.20 -3.81 8.51
C PRO A 94 -10.54 -3.70 10.00
N ILE A 95 -10.67 -2.46 10.47
CA ILE A 95 -11.27 -2.18 11.77
C ILE A 95 -12.79 -2.27 11.63
N LYS A 96 -13.42 -2.99 12.52
CA LYS A 96 -14.88 -3.08 12.59
C LYS A 96 -15.34 -2.59 13.97
N GLY A 97 -16.26 -1.62 13.96
CA GLY A 97 -16.80 -1.02 15.17
C GLY A 97 -15.93 0.13 15.70
N ASP A 98 -16.23 0.55 16.92
CA ASP A 98 -15.68 1.78 17.51
C ASP A 98 -14.90 1.55 18.81
N SER A 99 -14.57 0.31 19.15
CA SER A 99 -13.94 0.00 20.44
C SER A 99 -12.51 0.58 20.57
N MET A 100 -11.88 0.91 19.46
CA MET A 100 -10.52 1.46 19.44
C MET A 100 -10.48 2.95 19.09
N GLU A 101 -11.63 3.62 19.07
CA GLU A 101 -11.66 5.07 18.93
C GLU A 101 -11.06 5.76 20.18
N PRO A 102 -10.45 6.93 20.02
CA PRO A 102 -10.44 7.78 18.83
C PRO A 102 -9.33 7.47 17.81
N ASP A 103 -8.40 6.59 18.12
CA ASP A 103 -7.22 6.37 17.29
C ASP A 103 -7.54 5.55 16.03
N TYR A 104 -8.46 4.59 16.15
CA TYR A 104 -8.87 3.71 15.05
C TYR A 104 -10.37 3.83 14.84
N HIS A 105 -10.77 4.02 13.58
CA HIS A 105 -12.18 4.15 13.20
C HIS A 105 -12.65 2.95 12.39
N ASP A 106 -13.95 2.68 12.46
CA ASP A 106 -14.59 1.68 11.62
C ASP A 106 -14.24 1.92 10.14
N GLY A 107 -13.79 0.87 9.46
CA GLY A 107 -13.37 0.97 8.05
C GLY A 107 -11.90 1.29 7.83
N ASP A 108 -11.15 1.70 8.85
CA ASP A 108 -9.71 1.84 8.74
C ASP A 108 -9.07 0.50 8.41
N LEU A 109 -7.96 0.52 7.68
CA LEU A 109 -7.15 -0.66 7.42
C LEU A 109 -5.90 -0.63 8.29
N VAL A 110 -5.64 -1.71 9.01
CA VAL A 110 -4.45 -1.81 9.85
C VAL A 110 -3.49 -2.84 9.29
N PHE A 111 -2.21 -2.49 9.32
CA PHE A 111 -1.11 -3.33 8.86
C PHE A 111 -0.60 -4.15 10.04
N ILE A 112 -0.53 -5.46 9.83
CA ILE A 112 -0.19 -6.41 10.89
C ILE A 112 1.12 -7.10 10.56
N GLN A 113 2.02 -7.10 11.54
CA GLN A 113 3.20 -7.92 11.52
C GLN A 113 3.00 -9.10 12.46
N THR A 114 3.08 -10.31 11.91
CA THR A 114 2.85 -11.54 12.67
C THR A 114 3.84 -11.65 13.84
N SER A 115 3.32 -11.95 15.02
CA SER A 115 4.12 -12.14 16.23
C SER A 115 3.44 -13.11 17.17
N VAL A 116 4.23 -13.83 17.95
CA VAL A 116 3.72 -14.71 19.00
C VAL A 116 3.93 -14.10 20.39
N ASP A 117 4.59 -12.97 20.46
CA ASP A 117 4.93 -12.29 21.70
C ASP A 117 4.86 -10.79 21.49
N LEU A 118 4.21 -10.08 22.41
CA LEU A 118 4.09 -8.62 22.38
C LEU A 118 4.35 -8.05 23.76
N ASN A 119 4.92 -6.85 23.79
CA ASN A 119 5.20 -6.12 25.01
C ASN A 119 3.94 -5.43 25.55
N ASP A 120 3.98 -5.06 26.82
CA ASP A 120 2.97 -4.24 27.46
C ASP A 120 2.73 -2.94 26.68
N GLY A 121 1.47 -2.58 26.51
CA GLY A 121 1.04 -1.35 25.85
C GLY A 121 0.91 -1.42 24.34
N VAL A 122 1.26 -2.53 23.71
CA VAL A 122 1.23 -2.67 22.26
C VAL A 122 -0.20 -2.91 21.78
N ILE A 123 -0.56 -2.27 20.68
CA ILE A 123 -1.82 -2.55 19.95
C ILE A 123 -1.57 -3.76 19.07
N GLY A 124 -2.41 -4.77 19.21
CA GLY A 124 -2.27 -6.00 18.45
C GLY A 124 -3.59 -6.63 18.06
N VAL A 125 -3.45 -7.74 17.37
CA VAL A 125 -4.56 -8.62 17.00
C VAL A 125 -4.46 -9.89 17.84
N PHE A 126 -5.55 -10.25 18.49
CA PHE A 126 -5.58 -11.35 19.43
C PHE A 126 -6.77 -12.26 19.15
N ASN A 127 -6.55 -13.56 19.33
CA ASN A 127 -7.66 -14.51 19.44
C ASN A 127 -8.00 -14.68 20.93
N TYR A 128 -9.22 -14.41 21.28
CA TYR A 128 -9.72 -14.44 22.66
C TYR A 128 -11.01 -15.24 22.70
N ASN A 129 -10.97 -16.42 23.28
CA ASN A 129 -12.11 -17.35 23.39
C ASN A 129 -12.82 -17.60 22.05
N GLY A 130 -12.04 -17.74 20.99
CA GLY A 130 -12.54 -18.07 19.66
C GLY A 130 -12.83 -16.90 18.74
N ASP A 131 -12.83 -15.68 19.27
CA ASP A 131 -13.05 -14.46 18.48
C ASP A 131 -11.77 -13.65 18.36
N ALA A 132 -11.64 -12.92 17.26
CA ALA A 132 -10.48 -12.06 17.04
C ALA A 132 -10.80 -10.61 17.38
N TYR A 133 -9.85 -9.97 18.06
CA TYR A 133 -10.00 -8.59 18.53
C TYR A 133 -8.74 -7.79 18.23
N ILE A 134 -8.92 -6.52 17.90
CA ILE A 134 -7.85 -5.52 17.90
C ILE A 134 -7.99 -4.74 19.20
N LYS A 135 -6.98 -4.82 20.06
CA LYS A 135 -6.98 -4.20 21.38
C LYS A 135 -5.56 -3.82 21.78
N GLN A 136 -5.45 -3.11 22.88
CA GLN A 136 -4.17 -2.86 23.53
C GLN A 136 -3.91 -3.95 24.56
N LEU A 137 -2.75 -4.57 24.48
CA LEU A 137 -2.32 -5.54 25.49
C LEU A 137 -1.78 -4.78 26.69
N VAL A 138 -2.34 -5.05 27.86
CA VAL A 138 -1.87 -4.49 29.13
C VAL A 138 -1.40 -5.62 30.01
N ILE A 139 -0.12 -5.55 30.43
CA ILE A 139 0.51 -6.53 31.31
C ILE A 139 0.94 -5.80 32.58
N ASP A 140 0.35 -6.19 33.71
CA ASP A 140 0.66 -5.67 35.02
C ASP A 140 1.31 -6.77 35.87
N GLU A 141 1.82 -6.46 37.05
CA GLU A 141 2.54 -7.40 37.90
C GLU A 141 1.70 -8.67 38.21
N ASP A 142 0.41 -8.50 38.42
CA ASP A 142 -0.47 -9.59 38.85
C ASP A 142 -1.52 -9.98 37.81
N GLN A 143 -1.62 -9.28 36.69
CA GLN A 143 -2.70 -9.51 35.73
C GLN A 143 -2.33 -9.08 34.30
N ALA A 144 -3.05 -9.65 33.35
CA ALA A 144 -3.01 -9.20 31.96
C ALA A 144 -4.44 -9.08 31.46
N TYR A 145 -4.65 -8.14 30.57
CA TYR A 145 -5.96 -7.95 29.96
C TYR A 145 -5.84 -7.23 28.61
N LEU A 146 -6.90 -7.33 27.83
CA LEU A 146 -7.04 -6.56 26.59
C LEU A 146 -7.88 -5.31 26.88
N HIS A 147 -7.33 -4.17 26.49
CA HIS A 147 -7.90 -2.86 26.75
C HIS A 147 -8.40 -2.24 25.44
N SER A 148 -9.64 -1.73 25.47
CA SER A 148 -10.18 -0.90 24.39
C SER A 148 -9.82 0.55 24.62
N LEU A 149 -9.38 1.25 23.58
CA LEU A 149 -9.07 2.69 23.71
C LEU A 149 -10.33 3.52 23.99
N ASN A 150 -11.48 3.07 23.48
CA ASN A 150 -12.76 3.69 23.79
C ASN A 150 -13.20 3.31 25.21
N PRO A 151 -13.35 4.30 26.12
CA PRO A 151 -13.64 4.05 27.53
C PRO A 151 -15.04 3.46 27.78
N GLU A 152 -15.91 3.42 26.77
CA GLU A 152 -17.22 2.80 26.89
C GLU A 152 -17.16 1.27 26.94
N TYR A 153 -16.01 0.70 26.55
CA TYR A 153 -15.79 -0.75 26.53
C TYR A 153 -14.99 -1.19 27.75
N LYS A 154 -15.41 -2.31 28.33
CA LYS A 154 -14.74 -2.87 29.49
C LYS A 154 -13.48 -3.63 29.09
N ASP A 155 -12.51 -3.68 30.00
CA ASP A 155 -11.33 -4.50 29.84
C ASP A 155 -11.68 -5.98 29.80
N MET A 156 -10.93 -6.75 29.03
CA MET A 156 -11.14 -8.18 28.85
C MET A 156 -9.98 -8.92 29.55
N PRO A 157 -10.23 -9.53 30.72
CA PRO A 157 -9.13 -10.16 31.47
C PRO A 157 -8.62 -11.41 30.79
N ILE A 158 -7.31 -11.59 30.84
CA ILE A 158 -6.63 -12.80 30.37
C ILE A 158 -6.25 -13.61 31.60
N THR A 159 -6.85 -14.80 31.75
CA THR A 159 -6.62 -15.70 32.86
C THR A 159 -6.11 -17.04 32.34
N PRO A 160 -5.63 -17.95 33.21
CA PRO A 160 -5.24 -19.31 32.77
C PRO A 160 -6.36 -20.08 32.06
N ASP A 161 -7.63 -19.70 32.32
CA ASP A 161 -8.81 -20.34 31.68
C ASP A 161 -9.19 -19.70 30.34
N THR A 162 -8.55 -18.59 29.98
CA THR A 162 -8.82 -17.89 28.73
C THR A 162 -8.08 -18.58 27.58
N ASP A 163 -8.81 -18.95 26.52
CA ASP A 163 -8.22 -19.36 25.27
C ASP A 163 -7.69 -18.10 24.56
N PHE A 164 -6.41 -17.83 24.72
CA PHE A 164 -5.78 -16.60 24.28
C PHE A 164 -4.56 -16.87 23.39
N ARG A 165 -4.50 -16.16 22.26
CA ARG A 165 -3.37 -16.23 21.37
C ARG A 165 -3.08 -14.87 20.73
N ILE A 166 -1.80 -14.52 20.64
CA ILE A 166 -1.34 -13.35 19.92
C ILE A 166 -1.22 -13.70 18.44
N ILE A 167 -1.86 -12.92 17.58
CA ILE A 167 -1.78 -13.08 16.12
C ILE A 167 -0.67 -12.18 15.56
N GLY A 168 -0.65 -10.92 15.98
CA GLY A 168 0.37 -9.98 15.52
C GLY A 168 0.22 -8.60 16.12
N GLU A 169 1.14 -7.74 15.72
CA GLU A 169 1.22 -6.35 16.13
C GLU A 169 0.65 -5.44 15.03
N VAL A 170 -0.09 -4.43 15.43
CA VAL A 170 -0.50 -3.34 14.52
C VAL A 170 0.69 -2.40 14.36
N VAL A 171 1.26 -2.33 13.15
CA VAL A 171 2.45 -1.52 12.88
C VAL A 171 2.13 -0.22 12.17
N ASP A 172 0.99 -0.13 11.51
CA ASP A 172 0.55 1.10 10.84
C ASP A 172 -0.94 1.03 10.53
N LEU A 173 -1.47 2.14 10.06
CA LEU A 173 -2.89 2.32 9.76
C LEU A 173 -3.03 3.09 8.45
N TYR A 174 -3.97 2.67 7.61
CA TYR A 174 -4.37 3.40 6.40
C TYR A 174 -5.84 3.79 6.50
N ARG A 175 -6.11 5.06 6.33
CA ARG A 175 -7.47 5.61 6.29
C ARG A 175 -7.66 6.32 4.95
N GLU A 176 -8.65 5.88 4.22
CA GLU A 176 -9.02 6.52 2.98
C GLU A 176 -9.63 7.89 3.26
N LYS A 177 -9.14 8.88 2.53
CA LYS A 177 -9.63 10.26 2.69
C LYS A 177 -10.86 10.53 1.82
#